data_90343802ef7215c0d0305f116ede7b59
#
_entry.id   90343802ef7215c0d0305f116ede7b59
#
_cell.length_a   1.000
_cell.length_b   1.000
_cell.length_c   1.000
_cell.angle_alpha   90.00
_cell.angle_beta   90.00
_cell.angle_gamma   90.00
#
_symmetry.space_group_name_H-M   'P 1'
#
loop_
_entity.id
_entity.type
_entity.pdbx_description
1 polymer ?
#
loop_
_entity_poly.entity_id
_entity_poly.type
_entity_poly.pdbx_seq_one_letter_code
_entity_poly.pdbx_strand_id
1 'polypeptide(L)'
;MAVEKLLEKARKFEIDTYKVPQDFRVNHIAFMGMPEKHPHDEEKIILITDPFSKSVSYYEFFVVDIKGVEELPHLVSSEGKSAKMCRVWVKKGSIGIRSTPFVVERTAGKY
;
A
#
# COMPACT_ATOMS: atom_id res chain seq x y z
N MET A 1 12.77 5.46 -10.20
CA MET A 1 11.30 5.35 -10.21
C MET A 1 10.80 5.08 -8.81
N ALA A 2 9.80 5.84 -8.34
CA ALA A 2 9.31 5.69 -6.96
C ALA A 2 8.74 4.30 -6.69
N VAL A 3 7.94 3.75 -7.61
CA VAL A 3 7.34 2.43 -7.43
C VAL A 3 8.39 1.33 -7.41
N GLU A 4 9.37 1.42 -8.30
CA GLU A 4 10.44 0.43 -8.35
C GLU A 4 11.27 0.44 -7.07
N LYS A 5 11.59 1.64 -6.58
CA LYS A 5 12.32 1.78 -5.32
C LYS A 5 11.50 1.25 -4.16
N LEU A 6 10.19 1.48 -4.18
CA LEU A 6 9.30 0.96 -3.16
C LEU A 6 9.29 -0.56 -3.17
N LEU A 7 9.22 -1.17 -4.36
CA LEU A 7 9.22 -2.62 -4.47
C LEU A 7 10.55 -3.24 -4.06
N GLU A 8 11.66 -2.54 -4.30
CA GLU A 8 12.95 -2.99 -3.80
C GLU A 8 13.01 -2.92 -2.28
N LYS A 9 12.53 -1.83 -1.72
CA LYS A 9 12.43 -1.69 -0.26
C LYS A 9 11.50 -2.72 0.34
N ALA A 10 10.44 -3.09 -0.39
CA ALA A 10 9.48 -4.07 0.07
C ALA A 10 10.14 -5.39 0.44
N ARG A 11 11.09 -5.82 -0.37
CA ARG A 11 11.78 -7.09 -0.12
C ARG A 11 12.60 -7.07 1.16
N LYS A 12 13.19 -5.92 1.50
CA LYS A 12 13.91 -5.76 2.75
C LYS A 12 12.96 -5.70 3.93
N PHE A 13 11.93 -4.88 3.82
CA PHE A 13 10.96 -4.69 4.88
C PHE A 13 10.13 -5.94 5.14
N GLU A 14 9.90 -6.72 4.13
CA GLU A 14 9.17 -7.97 4.28
C GLU A 14 9.87 -8.91 5.25
N ILE A 15 11.18 -9.00 5.16
CA ILE A 15 11.96 -9.82 6.08
C ILE A 15 11.83 -9.30 7.51
N ASP A 16 11.95 -7.99 7.67
CA ASP A 16 11.84 -7.37 8.99
C ASP A 16 10.45 -7.49 9.57
N THR A 17 9.43 -7.36 8.72
CA THR A 17 8.04 -7.47 9.13
C THR A 17 7.74 -8.86 9.69
N TYR A 18 8.27 -9.89 9.09
CA TYR A 18 8.08 -11.25 9.59
C TYR A 18 8.74 -11.47 10.95
N LYS A 19 9.81 -10.73 11.24
CA LYS A 19 10.50 -10.87 12.52
C LYS A 19 9.74 -10.25 13.67
N VAL A 20 9.02 -9.15 13.43
CA VAL A 20 8.32 -8.42 14.50
C VAL A 20 6.90 -8.00 14.06
N PRO A 21 6.06 -8.93 13.61
CA PRO A 21 4.77 -8.57 13.02
C PRO A 21 3.80 -7.92 14.01
N GLN A 22 3.81 -8.33 15.28
CA GLN A 22 2.86 -7.80 16.25
C GLN A 22 3.18 -6.36 16.61
N ASP A 23 4.45 -6.06 16.90
CA ASP A 23 4.88 -4.71 17.22
C ASP A 23 4.63 -3.78 16.04
N PHE A 24 4.87 -4.28 14.84
CA PHE A 24 4.65 -3.53 13.63
C PHE A 24 3.18 -3.13 13.49
N ARG A 25 2.27 -4.06 13.75
CA ARG A 25 0.83 -3.82 13.64
C ARG A 25 0.29 -2.82 14.65
N VAL A 26 0.95 -2.65 15.77
CA VAL A 26 0.50 -1.68 16.79
C VAL A 26 0.56 -0.27 16.26
N ASN A 27 1.57 0.05 15.48
CA ASN A 27 1.84 1.41 15.02
C ASN A 27 1.56 1.65 13.55
N HIS A 28 1.06 0.65 12.83
CA HIS A 28 0.84 0.74 11.38
C HIS A 28 -0.49 0.12 11.00
N ILE A 29 -1.05 0.61 9.91
CA ILE A 29 -2.28 0.08 9.33
C ILE A 29 -1.96 -0.47 7.96
N ALA A 30 -2.51 -1.64 7.65
CA ALA A 30 -2.29 -2.31 6.37
C ALA A 30 -3.32 -1.86 5.33
N PHE A 31 -2.84 -1.62 4.12
CA PHE A 31 -3.67 -1.35 2.96
C PHE A 31 -3.23 -2.26 1.83
N MET A 32 -4.18 -2.78 1.08
CA MET A 32 -3.89 -3.71 -0.02
C MET A 32 -4.24 -3.10 -1.36
N GLY A 33 -3.44 -3.40 -2.37
CA GLY A 33 -3.70 -2.95 -3.72
C GLY A 33 -2.51 -3.18 -4.64
N MET A 34 -2.66 -2.72 -5.88
CA MET A 34 -1.58 -2.74 -6.86
C MET A 34 -0.83 -1.41 -6.77
N PRO A 35 0.46 -1.44 -6.43
CA PRO A 35 1.21 -0.20 -6.32
C PRO A 35 1.57 0.36 -7.70
N GLU A 36 1.46 1.66 -7.82
CA GLU A 36 1.86 2.37 -9.02
C GLU A 36 2.58 3.67 -8.67
N LYS A 37 3.40 4.11 -9.59
CA LYS A 37 4.09 5.37 -9.48
C LYS A 37 3.08 6.51 -9.54
N HIS A 38 3.22 7.49 -8.62
CA HIS A 38 2.41 8.69 -8.70
C HIS A 38 2.83 9.51 -9.94
N PRO A 39 1.86 9.96 -10.76
CA PRO A 39 2.20 10.63 -12.02
C PRO A 39 2.88 11.99 -11.86
N HIS A 40 2.69 12.65 -10.72
CA HIS A 40 3.18 14.01 -10.53
C HIS A 40 4.09 14.21 -9.32
N ASP A 41 4.14 13.27 -8.40
CA ASP A 41 4.86 13.43 -7.14
C ASP A 41 5.66 12.17 -6.82
N GLU A 42 6.98 12.26 -6.92
CA GLU A 42 7.87 11.13 -6.67
C GLU A 42 7.91 10.72 -5.20
N GLU A 43 7.43 11.57 -4.31
CA GLU A 43 7.39 11.25 -2.89
C GLU A 43 6.17 10.42 -2.49
N LYS A 44 5.27 10.20 -3.43
CA LYS A 44 4.03 9.45 -3.21
C LYS A 44 3.96 8.22 -4.08
N ILE A 45 3.13 7.28 -3.64
CA ILE A 45 2.70 6.17 -4.48
C ILE A 45 1.19 6.16 -4.55
N ILE A 46 0.69 5.50 -5.59
CA ILE A 46 -0.72 5.19 -5.73
C ILE A 46 -0.90 3.71 -5.45
N LEU A 47 -1.90 3.36 -4.67
CA LEU A 47 -2.25 1.98 -4.39
C LEU A 47 -3.65 1.73 -4.93
N ILE A 48 -3.74 1.04 -6.06
CA ILE A 48 -5.00 0.79 -6.75
C ILE A 48 -5.69 -0.41 -6.10
N THR A 49 -6.87 -0.18 -5.54
CA THR A 49 -7.56 -1.23 -4.77
C THR A 49 -8.28 -2.24 -5.65
N ASP A 50 -8.69 -1.83 -6.84
CA ASP A 50 -9.38 -2.72 -7.79
C ASP A 50 -8.84 -2.50 -9.19
N PRO A 51 -7.73 -3.18 -9.54
CA PRO A 51 -7.03 -2.91 -10.80
C PRO A 51 -7.79 -3.33 -12.06
N PHE A 52 -8.82 -4.15 -11.93
CA PHE A 52 -9.59 -4.61 -13.09
C PHE A 52 -10.96 -3.95 -13.20
N SER A 53 -11.28 -3.04 -12.30
CA SER A 53 -12.53 -2.33 -12.34
C SER A 53 -12.50 -1.22 -13.38
N LYS A 54 -13.66 -0.91 -13.97
CA LYS A 54 -13.80 0.23 -14.86
C LYS A 54 -13.70 1.54 -14.09
N SER A 55 -14.14 1.54 -12.84
CA SER A 55 -14.02 2.69 -11.95
C SER A 55 -12.78 2.51 -11.08
N VAL A 56 -11.75 3.26 -11.40
CA VAL A 56 -10.49 3.16 -10.66
C VAL A 56 -10.64 3.80 -9.29
N SER A 57 -10.36 3.02 -8.26
CA SER A 57 -10.33 3.49 -6.89
C SER A 57 -8.92 3.27 -6.35
N TYR A 58 -8.37 4.30 -5.72
CA TYR A 58 -6.99 4.20 -5.25
C TYR A 58 -6.75 5.09 -4.03
N TYR A 59 -5.70 4.72 -3.29
CA TYR A 59 -5.14 5.54 -2.23
C TYR A 59 -3.86 6.20 -2.73
N GLU A 60 -3.53 7.34 -2.14
CA GLU A 60 -2.21 7.95 -2.29
C GLU A 60 -1.58 8.03 -0.91
N PHE A 61 -0.32 7.60 -0.82
CA PHE A 61 0.44 7.67 0.43
C PHE A 61 1.81 8.24 0.15
N PHE A 62 2.37 8.94 1.12
CA PHE A 62 3.77 9.34 1.06
C PHE A 62 4.64 8.10 1.29
N VAL A 63 5.64 7.91 0.45
CA VAL A 63 6.54 6.77 0.55
C VAL A 63 7.22 6.72 1.92
N VAL A 64 7.56 7.89 2.46
CA VAL A 64 8.23 7.99 3.76
C VAL A 64 7.39 7.41 4.90
N ASP A 65 6.08 7.40 4.76
CA ASP A 65 5.16 6.88 5.77
C ASP A 65 4.91 5.38 5.64
N ILE A 66 5.39 4.76 4.57
CA ILE A 66 5.25 3.33 4.36
C ILE A 66 6.46 2.64 4.98
N LYS A 67 6.19 1.81 5.98
CA LYS A 67 7.24 1.17 6.77
C LYS A 67 7.45 -0.29 6.46
N GLY A 68 6.57 -0.89 5.69
CA GLY A 68 6.72 -2.26 5.27
C GLY A 68 5.84 -2.56 4.08
N VAL A 69 6.28 -3.47 3.24
CA VAL A 69 5.51 -3.91 2.06
C VAL A 69 5.67 -5.42 1.95
N GLU A 70 4.53 -6.10 1.76
CA GLU A 70 4.51 -7.54 1.54
C GLU A 70 3.94 -7.82 0.17
N GLU A 71 4.57 -8.71 -0.56
CA GLU A 71 4.01 -9.16 -1.83
C GLU A 71 2.87 -10.13 -1.55
N LEU A 72 1.77 -9.96 -2.26
CA LEU A 72 0.61 -10.83 -2.18
C LEU A 72 0.51 -11.66 -3.46
N PRO A 73 -0.28 -12.73 -3.48
CA PRO A 73 -0.53 -13.46 -4.72
C PRO A 73 -1.08 -12.52 -5.79
N HIS A 74 -0.66 -12.73 -7.03
CA HIS A 74 -1.15 -11.93 -8.14
C HIS A 74 -2.65 -12.13 -8.30
N LEU A 75 -3.35 -11.05 -8.63
CA LEU A 75 -4.75 -11.10 -8.98
C LEU A 75 -4.85 -11.34 -10.47
N VAL A 76 -5.65 -12.31 -10.88
CA VAL A 76 -5.80 -12.64 -12.30
C VAL A 76 -7.25 -12.44 -12.71
N SER A 77 -7.45 -11.68 -13.80
CA SER A 77 -8.78 -11.45 -14.33
C SER A 77 -9.26 -12.63 -15.16
N SER A 78 -10.56 -12.65 -15.45
CA SER A 78 -11.14 -13.67 -16.33
C SER A 78 -10.56 -13.63 -17.76
N GLU A 79 -9.97 -12.49 -18.13
CA GLU A 79 -9.36 -12.30 -19.45
C GLU A 79 -7.87 -12.66 -19.47
N GLY A 80 -7.35 -13.17 -18.36
CA GLY A 80 -5.95 -13.56 -18.26
C GLY A 80 -4.99 -12.43 -17.92
N LYS A 81 -5.48 -11.24 -17.65
CA LYS A 81 -4.64 -10.14 -17.19
C LYS A 81 -4.26 -10.37 -15.74
N SER A 82 -3.05 -10.01 -15.38
CA SER A 82 -2.61 -10.14 -14.00
C SER A 82 -2.21 -8.80 -13.40
N ALA A 83 -2.41 -8.67 -12.10
CA ALA A 83 -1.99 -7.49 -11.35
C ALA A 83 -1.18 -7.95 -10.15
N LYS A 84 -0.04 -7.31 -9.95
CA LYS A 84 0.82 -7.60 -8.81
C LYS A 84 0.28 -6.84 -7.61
N MET A 85 -0.20 -7.58 -6.63
CA MET A 85 -0.81 -7.00 -5.43
C MET A 85 0.20 -6.96 -4.29
N CYS A 86 0.07 -5.93 -3.46
CA CYS A 86 0.91 -5.76 -2.28
C CYS A 86 0.05 -5.36 -1.09
N ARG A 87 0.56 -5.66 0.10
CA ARG A 87 0.05 -5.10 1.34
C ARG A 87 1.08 -4.09 1.81
N VAL A 88 0.68 -2.84 1.95
CA VAL A 88 1.57 -1.79 2.46
C VAL A 88 1.17 -1.44 3.88
N TRP A 89 2.18 -1.27 4.73
CA TRP A 89 1.98 -0.91 6.13
C TRP A 89 2.32 0.56 6.30
N VAL A 90 1.31 1.35 6.61
CA VAL A 90 1.43 2.80 6.69
C VAL A 90 1.38 3.25 8.13
N LYS A 91 2.26 4.17 8.49
CA LYS A 91 2.39 4.68 9.85
C LYS A 91 1.08 5.34 10.32
N LYS A 92 0.60 4.96 11.51
CA LYS A 92 -0.54 5.62 12.13
C LYS A 92 -0.26 7.10 12.34
N GLY A 93 -1.26 7.91 12.10
CA GLY A 93 -1.14 9.35 12.25
C GLY A 93 -0.63 10.06 11.01
N SER A 94 -0.18 9.33 10.01
CA SER A 94 0.20 9.94 8.73
C SER A 94 -1.03 10.27 7.90
N ILE A 95 -0.83 11.00 6.82
CA ILE A 95 -1.91 11.43 5.94
C ILE A 95 -1.91 10.60 4.67
N GLY A 96 -3.06 10.01 4.38
CA GLY A 96 -3.32 9.38 3.10
C GLY A 96 -4.36 10.18 2.33
N ILE A 97 -4.55 9.86 1.07
CA ILE A 97 -5.55 10.51 0.23
C ILE A 97 -6.39 9.44 -0.47
N ARG A 98 -7.69 9.58 -0.35
CA ARG A 98 -8.66 8.80 -1.12
C ARG A 98 -9.79 9.74 -1.47
N SER A 99 -9.71 10.38 -2.63
CA SER A 99 -10.55 11.49 -3.04
C SER A 99 -10.29 12.73 -2.18
N THR A 100 -10.22 12.57 -0.86
CA THR A 100 -9.91 13.63 0.10
C THR A 100 -8.85 13.12 1.07
N PRO A 101 -8.09 14.01 1.70
CA PRO A 101 -7.12 13.60 2.72
C PRO A 101 -7.79 12.94 3.91
N PHE A 102 -7.13 11.97 4.49
CA PHE A 102 -7.59 11.30 5.71
C PHE A 102 -6.38 10.95 6.58
N VAL A 103 -6.63 10.78 7.86
CA VAL A 103 -5.60 10.35 8.80
C VAL A 103 -5.60 8.82 8.86
N VAL A 104 -4.43 8.23 8.71
CA VAL A 104 -4.27 6.79 8.79
C VAL A 104 -4.47 6.34 10.24
N GLU A 105 -5.57 5.65 10.49
CA GLU A 105 -5.90 5.16 11.82
C GLU A 105 -6.78 3.93 11.71
N ARG A 106 -6.92 3.22 12.82
CA ARG A 106 -7.72 2.00 12.83
C ARG A 106 -9.20 2.35 12.90
N THR A 107 -9.83 2.52 11.75
CA THR A 107 -11.27 2.82 11.71
C THR A 107 -12.10 1.61 12.10
N ALA A 108 -11.67 0.41 11.74
CA ALA A 108 -12.41 -0.80 12.09
C ALA A 108 -12.55 -1.01 13.58
N GLY A 109 -11.64 -0.46 14.37
CA GLY A 109 -11.72 -0.54 15.83
C GLY A 109 -12.87 0.24 16.43
N LYS A 110 -13.54 1.03 15.64
CA LYS A 110 -14.68 1.81 16.10
C LYS A 110 -15.97 1.02 16.11
N TYR A 111 -15.96 -0.13 15.53
CA TYR A 111 -17.19 -0.90 15.32
C TYR A 111 -17.25 -2.17 16.12
#